data_56b36096e2c25c57c91007de39e0e319
#
_entry.id   56b36096e2c25c57c91007de39e0e319
#
_cell.length_a   1.000
_cell.length_b   1.000
_cell.length_c   1.000
_cell.angle_alpha   90.00
_cell.angle_beta   90.00
_cell.angle_gamma   90.00
#
_symmetry.space_group_name_H-M   'P 1'
#
loop_
_entity.id
_entity.type
_entity.pdbx_description
1 polymer ?
#
loop_
_entity_poly.entity_id
_entity_poly.type
_entity_poly.pdbx_seq_one_letter_code
_entity_poly.pdbx_strand_id
1 'polypeptide(L)'
;MHWSQPRDYGFKMTLRRPRKLIRATVIHTLLITICATMILPFLVVLTASLKCPVLGDVMSPAQPDFFPQRFHWQNYLLGWRTGKLGVAFRNSVLIGIVWTIGTVIISAMAAYAIGRRECLGHRWLLLFFLSSLMFAGQTTIIPQFILYRALGLYDSLAIFMIPGAGAFTIYLLCHWFKNVPREIEEAAFIDGCGEWSTFWRIIMPLSLPALATVGLFAFMGSWNNFIGPYVFLETESKMTVPLAISYYMVASPTDEAGRAAAVMISILPVLIVFIALQRWFLRGLSLGALKG
;
A
#
# COMPACT_ATOMS: atom_id res chain seq x y z
N MET A 1 16.98 -65.85 -39.78
CA MET A 1 16.57 -64.56 -40.36
C MET A 1 15.37 -64.02 -39.57
N HIS A 2 15.61 -63.12 -38.59
CA HIS A 2 14.57 -62.55 -37.75
C HIS A 2 14.33 -61.10 -38.25
N TRP A 3 13.16 -60.88 -38.82
CA TRP A 3 12.74 -59.50 -39.25
C TRP A 3 12.20 -58.76 -38.06
N SER A 4 12.88 -57.68 -37.67
CA SER A 4 12.44 -56.76 -36.65
C SER A 4 11.33 -55.85 -37.21
N GLN A 5 10.18 -55.87 -36.57
CA GLN A 5 9.05 -55.00 -36.82
C GLN A 5 9.39 -53.51 -36.49
N PRO A 6 8.98 -52.53 -37.31
CA PRO A 6 9.19 -51.13 -36.99
C PRO A 6 8.27 -50.72 -35.84
N ARG A 7 8.85 -50.05 -34.81
CA ARG A 7 8.09 -49.39 -33.72
C ARG A 7 7.38 -48.15 -34.27
N ASP A 8 6.09 -48.26 -34.29
CA ASP A 8 5.18 -47.14 -34.63
C ASP A 8 5.21 -46.09 -33.50
N TYR A 9 5.95 -45.01 -33.69
CA TYR A 9 5.93 -43.81 -32.82
C TYR A 9 4.68 -42.99 -33.13
N GLY A 10 3.53 -43.49 -32.75
CA GLY A 10 2.28 -42.75 -32.80
C GLY A 10 2.35 -41.51 -31.88
N PHE A 11 2.60 -40.37 -32.46
CA PHE A 11 2.48 -39.06 -31.82
C PHE A 11 1.02 -38.83 -31.42
N LYS A 12 0.65 -39.30 -30.22
CA LYS A 12 -0.67 -39.06 -29.64
C LYS A 12 -0.77 -37.56 -29.34
N MET A 13 -1.27 -36.78 -30.29
CA MET A 13 -1.85 -35.48 -30.02
C MET A 13 -2.96 -35.68 -28.99
N THR A 14 -2.66 -35.42 -27.71
CA THR A 14 -3.65 -35.36 -26.66
C THR A 14 -4.55 -34.15 -26.91
N LEU A 15 -5.65 -34.35 -27.63
CA LEU A 15 -6.75 -33.40 -27.76
C LEU A 15 -7.17 -32.97 -26.35
N ARG A 16 -6.77 -31.81 -25.95
CA ARG A 16 -7.18 -31.21 -24.67
C ARG A 16 -8.70 -31.24 -24.59
N ARG A 17 -9.24 -32.00 -23.63
CA ARG A 17 -10.69 -32.20 -23.45
C ARG A 17 -11.42 -30.88 -23.58
N PRO A 18 -12.44 -30.70 -24.46
CA PRO A 18 -13.11 -29.42 -24.75
C PRO A 18 -13.62 -28.70 -23.49
N ARG A 19 -14.03 -29.47 -22.48
CA ARG A 19 -14.43 -28.91 -21.16
C ARG A 19 -13.32 -28.13 -20.44
N LYS A 20 -12.05 -28.54 -20.58
CA LYS A 20 -10.92 -27.79 -19.98
C LYS A 20 -10.66 -26.49 -20.71
N LEU A 21 -10.82 -26.46 -22.04
CA LEU A 21 -10.69 -25.24 -22.84
C LEU A 21 -11.82 -24.26 -22.53
N ILE A 22 -13.07 -24.69 -22.51
CA ILE A 22 -14.22 -23.84 -22.18
C ILE A 22 -14.05 -23.24 -20.78
N ARG A 23 -13.70 -24.08 -19.77
CA ARG A 23 -13.45 -23.58 -18.41
C ARG A 23 -12.31 -22.55 -18.36
N ALA A 24 -11.21 -22.79 -19.06
CA ALA A 24 -10.10 -21.86 -19.15
C ALA A 24 -10.52 -20.53 -19.81
N THR A 25 -11.25 -20.59 -20.93
CA THR A 25 -11.77 -19.41 -21.61
C THR A 25 -12.70 -18.59 -20.70
N VAL A 26 -13.65 -19.23 -20.03
CA VAL A 26 -14.58 -18.53 -19.10
C VAL A 26 -13.79 -17.86 -17.96
N ILE A 27 -12.82 -18.56 -17.36
CA ILE A 27 -11.99 -17.98 -16.29
C ILE A 27 -11.20 -16.79 -16.80
N HIS A 28 -10.54 -16.90 -17.97
CA HIS A 28 -9.75 -15.78 -18.51
C HIS A 28 -10.63 -14.58 -18.90
N THR A 29 -11.79 -14.82 -19.51
CA THR A 29 -12.74 -13.75 -19.84
C THR A 29 -13.19 -13.02 -18.59
N LEU A 30 -13.57 -13.76 -17.53
CA LEU A 30 -13.97 -13.17 -16.25
C LEU A 30 -12.84 -12.37 -15.61
N LEU A 31 -11.60 -12.89 -15.60
CA LEU A 31 -10.44 -12.19 -15.09
C LEU A 31 -10.14 -10.92 -15.89
N ILE A 32 -10.19 -10.98 -17.22
CA ILE A 32 -9.97 -9.81 -18.09
C ILE A 32 -11.05 -8.75 -17.83
N THR A 33 -12.31 -9.14 -17.71
CA THR A 33 -13.42 -8.21 -17.41
C THR A 33 -13.22 -7.52 -16.07
N ILE A 34 -12.86 -8.27 -15.02
CA ILE A 34 -12.57 -7.70 -13.69
C ILE A 34 -11.38 -6.73 -13.77
N CYS A 35 -10.28 -7.13 -14.42
CA CYS A 35 -9.12 -6.26 -14.59
C CYS A 35 -9.47 -4.98 -15.38
N ALA A 36 -10.21 -5.09 -16.45
CA ALA A 36 -10.65 -3.95 -17.25
C ALA A 36 -11.51 -2.98 -16.43
N THR A 37 -12.45 -3.50 -15.64
CA THR A 37 -13.29 -2.68 -14.75
C THR A 37 -12.46 -1.96 -13.69
N MET A 38 -11.43 -2.61 -13.14
CA MET A 38 -10.53 -2.02 -12.15
C MET A 38 -9.61 -0.94 -12.72
N ILE A 39 -9.18 -1.08 -13.98
CA ILE A 39 -8.29 -0.13 -14.65
C ILE A 39 -9.07 1.08 -15.19
N LEU A 40 -10.35 0.90 -15.54
CA LEU A 40 -11.18 1.92 -16.17
C LEU A 40 -11.17 3.28 -15.45
N PRO A 41 -11.37 3.40 -14.11
CA PRO A 41 -11.33 4.69 -13.43
C PRO A 41 -9.97 5.40 -13.56
N PHE A 42 -8.86 4.65 -13.56
CA PHE A 42 -7.54 5.23 -13.77
C PHE A 42 -7.37 5.76 -15.19
N LEU A 43 -7.89 5.05 -16.20
CA LEU A 43 -7.88 5.52 -17.58
C LEU A 43 -8.73 6.79 -17.75
N VAL A 44 -9.87 6.88 -17.09
CA VAL A 44 -10.72 8.08 -17.15
C VAL A 44 -9.99 9.29 -16.56
N VAL A 45 -9.34 9.16 -15.41
CA VAL A 45 -8.57 10.26 -14.81
C VAL A 45 -7.34 10.60 -15.67
N LEU A 46 -6.67 9.61 -16.23
CA LEU A 46 -5.52 9.82 -17.14
C LEU A 46 -5.95 10.56 -18.40
N THR A 47 -7.04 10.16 -19.03
CA THR A 47 -7.54 10.87 -20.24
C THR A 47 -8.00 12.28 -19.89
N ALA A 48 -8.69 12.48 -18.75
CA ALA A 48 -9.09 13.80 -18.26
C ALA A 48 -7.87 14.72 -18.04
N SER A 49 -6.77 14.19 -17.48
CA SER A 49 -5.55 14.96 -17.23
C SER A 49 -4.86 15.46 -18.52
N LEU A 50 -5.13 14.85 -19.65
CA LEU A 50 -4.53 15.15 -20.94
C LEU A 50 -5.44 15.97 -21.87
N LYS A 51 -6.68 16.27 -21.46
CA LYS A 51 -7.62 17.07 -22.23
C LYS A 51 -7.24 18.55 -22.25
N CYS A 52 -7.80 19.27 -23.24
CA CYS A 52 -7.62 20.73 -23.33
C CYS A 52 -8.27 21.41 -22.12
N PRO A 53 -7.63 22.41 -21.48
CA PRO A 53 -8.20 23.16 -20.34
C PRO A 53 -9.25 24.20 -20.79
N VAL A 54 -10.14 23.85 -21.72
CA VAL A 54 -11.20 24.76 -22.19
C VAL A 54 -12.32 24.77 -21.15
N LEU A 55 -12.69 25.96 -20.69
CA LEU A 55 -13.85 26.19 -19.82
C LEU A 55 -15.11 25.50 -20.36
N GLY A 56 -15.55 24.46 -19.70
CA GLY A 56 -16.85 23.84 -19.94
C GLY A 56 -16.88 22.46 -20.60
N ASP A 57 -15.75 21.93 -21.13
CA ASP A 57 -15.77 20.73 -22.00
C ASP A 57 -15.24 19.42 -21.37
N VAL A 58 -14.85 19.42 -20.11
CA VAL A 58 -14.10 18.26 -19.57
C VAL A 58 -15.00 17.07 -19.25
N MET A 59 -16.25 17.28 -18.91
CA MET A 59 -17.28 16.24 -18.82
C MET A 59 -18.67 16.83 -19.06
N SER A 60 -18.97 17.19 -20.29
CA SER A 60 -20.38 17.30 -20.65
C SER A 60 -20.98 15.90 -20.60
N PRO A 61 -22.05 15.65 -19.83
CA PRO A 61 -22.70 14.33 -19.78
C PRO A 61 -23.21 13.88 -21.15
N ALA A 62 -23.29 14.80 -22.12
CA ALA A 62 -23.82 14.55 -23.44
C ALA A 62 -22.81 13.95 -24.46
N GLN A 63 -21.49 14.08 -24.22
CA GLN A 63 -20.47 13.46 -25.08
C GLN A 63 -19.25 13.07 -24.24
N PRO A 64 -19.14 11.81 -23.80
CA PRO A 64 -17.94 11.31 -23.17
C PRO A 64 -16.90 11.07 -24.28
N ASP A 65 -16.12 12.11 -24.63
CA ASP A 65 -14.89 11.93 -25.40
C ASP A 65 -13.88 11.21 -24.51
N PHE A 66 -13.86 9.87 -24.61
CA PHE A 66 -12.95 9.04 -23.83
C PHE A 66 -11.48 9.33 -24.18
N PHE A 67 -11.19 9.86 -25.38
CA PHE A 67 -9.84 10.14 -25.82
C PHE A 67 -9.62 11.62 -26.09
N PRO A 68 -8.51 12.21 -25.60
CA PRO A 68 -8.19 13.60 -25.89
C PRO A 68 -7.85 13.75 -27.39
N GLN A 69 -8.45 14.73 -28.05
CA GLN A 69 -8.14 15.04 -29.47
C GLN A 69 -6.71 15.58 -29.63
N ARG A 70 -6.17 16.23 -28.59
CA ARG A 70 -4.78 16.68 -28.47
C ARG A 70 -4.28 16.44 -27.06
N PHE A 71 -3.03 16.02 -26.92
CA PHE A 71 -2.39 15.77 -25.63
C PHE A 71 -1.82 17.07 -25.06
N HIS A 72 -2.36 17.55 -23.94
CA HIS A 72 -1.91 18.75 -23.25
C HIS A 72 -1.07 18.40 -22.02
N TRP A 73 0.21 18.12 -22.23
CA TRP A 73 1.17 17.80 -21.14
C TRP A 73 1.37 18.97 -20.16
N GLN A 74 1.04 20.19 -20.60
CA GLN A 74 1.14 21.41 -19.76
C GLN A 74 0.25 21.33 -18.51
N ASN A 75 -0.83 20.54 -18.53
CA ASN A 75 -1.72 20.35 -17.38
C ASN A 75 -0.98 19.79 -16.18
N TYR A 76 0.02 18.95 -16.38
CA TYR A 76 0.85 18.40 -15.30
C TYR A 76 1.70 19.49 -14.63
N LEU A 77 2.27 20.42 -15.42
CA LEU A 77 3.00 21.53 -14.86
C LEU A 77 2.08 22.53 -14.17
N LEU A 78 0.91 22.78 -14.75
CA LEU A 78 -0.11 23.65 -14.16
C LEU A 78 -0.61 23.07 -12.85
N GLY A 79 -1.05 21.80 -12.84
CA GLY A 79 -1.50 21.10 -11.63
C GLY A 79 -0.44 21.07 -10.53
N TRP A 80 0.85 20.87 -10.92
CA TRP A 80 1.95 20.92 -9.97
C TRP A 80 2.14 22.30 -9.34
N ARG A 81 2.07 23.37 -10.14
CA ARG A 81 2.29 24.75 -9.66
C ARG A 81 1.08 25.27 -8.91
N THR A 82 -0.11 25.20 -9.50
CA THR A 82 -1.37 25.73 -8.92
C THR A 82 -1.75 24.94 -7.67
N GLY A 83 -1.61 23.62 -7.67
CA GLY A 83 -1.85 22.76 -6.52
C GLY A 83 -0.75 22.82 -5.45
N LYS A 84 0.31 23.63 -5.65
CA LYS A 84 1.48 23.75 -4.73
C LYS A 84 2.04 22.38 -4.32
N LEU A 85 2.00 21.42 -5.24
CA LEU A 85 2.31 20.02 -4.96
C LEU A 85 3.76 19.80 -4.52
N GLY A 86 4.71 20.65 -4.92
CA GLY A 86 6.13 20.48 -4.56
C GLY A 86 6.37 20.43 -3.05
N VAL A 87 5.77 21.36 -2.31
CA VAL A 87 5.86 21.40 -0.83
C VAL A 87 5.08 20.23 -0.22
N ALA A 88 3.86 20.00 -0.71
CA ALA A 88 3.01 18.90 -0.24
C ALA A 88 3.66 17.53 -0.43
N PHE A 89 4.32 17.29 -1.56
CA PHE A 89 5.08 16.06 -1.82
C PHE A 89 6.22 15.87 -0.84
N ARG A 90 7.04 16.91 -0.64
CA ARG A 90 8.13 16.86 0.36
C ARG A 90 7.61 16.46 1.73
N ASN A 91 6.51 17.11 2.18
CA ASN A 91 5.92 16.82 3.48
C ASN A 91 5.37 15.37 3.54
N SER A 92 4.58 14.95 2.54
CA SER A 92 4.02 13.60 2.50
C SER A 92 5.09 12.51 2.40
N VAL A 93 6.16 12.71 1.63
CA VAL A 93 7.28 11.77 1.54
C VAL A 93 8.00 11.68 2.88
N LEU A 94 8.30 12.81 3.51
CA LEU A 94 8.96 12.83 4.81
C LEU A 94 8.13 12.11 5.88
N ILE A 95 6.85 12.46 6.00
CA ILE A 95 5.90 11.79 6.91
C ILE A 95 5.83 10.29 6.57
N GLY A 96 5.63 9.96 5.29
CA GLY A 96 5.48 8.57 4.83
C GLY A 96 6.70 7.71 5.18
N ILE A 97 7.91 8.20 4.98
CA ILE A 97 9.14 7.47 5.30
C ILE A 97 9.29 7.30 6.82
N VAL A 98 9.21 8.39 7.59
CA VAL A 98 9.40 8.36 9.05
C VAL A 98 8.34 7.47 9.72
N TRP A 99 7.07 7.66 9.36
CA TRP A 99 5.97 6.84 9.85
C TRP A 99 6.16 5.36 9.52
N THR A 100 6.48 5.04 8.26
CA THR A 100 6.61 3.65 7.79
C THR A 100 7.74 2.93 8.50
N ILE A 101 8.94 3.52 8.52
CA ILE A 101 10.10 2.90 9.18
C ILE A 101 9.82 2.70 10.66
N GLY A 102 9.33 3.73 11.34
CA GLY A 102 9.01 3.65 12.77
C GLY A 102 7.93 2.61 13.07
N THR A 103 6.84 2.60 12.28
CA THR A 103 5.75 1.61 12.43
C THR A 103 6.25 0.18 12.23
N VAL A 104 7.09 -0.07 11.20
CA VAL A 104 7.66 -1.41 10.95
C VAL A 104 8.52 -1.86 12.13
N ILE A 105 9.41 -0.99 12.61
CA ILE A 105 10.31 -1.32 13.72
C ILE A 105 9.54 -1.60 15.01
N ILE A 106 8.66 -0.68 15.42
CA ILE A 106 7.90 -0.81 16.68
C ILE A 106 6.97 -2.00 16.62
N SER A 107 6.26 -2.20 15.48
CA SER A 107 5.38 -3.35 15.31
C SER A 107 6.15 -4.68 15.31
N ALA A 108 7.34 -4.73 14.71
CA ALA A 108 8.18 -5.92 14.71
C ALA A 108 8.68 -6.27 16.12
N MET A 109 9.13 -5.27 16.88
CA MET A 109 9.55 -5.46 18.28
C MET A 109 8.39 -5.96 19.15
N ALA A 110 7.22 -5.31 19.04
CA ALA A 110 6.02 -5.73 19.79
C ALA A 110 5.56 -7.14 19.39
N ALA A 111 5.53 -7.42 18.07
CA ALA A 111 5.12 -8.74 17.58
C ALA A 111 6.10 -9.85 17.95
N TYR A 112 7.40 -9.57 18.00
CA TYR A 112 8.40 -10.52 18.46
C TYR A 112 8.23 -10.86 19.94
N ALA A 113 8.04 -9.85 20.78
CA ALA A 113 7.82 -10.03 22.20
C ALA A 113 6.52 -10.83 22.48
N ILE A 114 5.42 -10.49 21.81
CA ILE A 114 4.11 -11.11 22.02
C ILE A 114 4.04 -12.50 21.37
N GLY A 115 4.54 -12.64 20.19
CA GLY A 115 4.36 -13.85 19.36
C GLY A 115 5.39 -14.93 19.62
N ARG A 116 6.61 -14.55 20.03
CA ARG A 116 7.77 -15.45 20.08
C ARG A 116 8.23 -15.74 21.50
N ARG A 117 8.22 -14.73 22.38
CA ARG A 117 8.72 -14.86 23.75
C ARG A 117 7.70 -15.37 24.75
N GLU A 118 6.45 -15.54 24.33
CA GLU A 118 5.37 -16.06 25.17
C GLU A 118 5.35 -15.38 26.57
N CYS A 119 5.57 -14.04 26.58
CA CYS A 119 5.57 -13.27 27.82
C CYS A 119 4.25 -13.47 28.58
N LEU A 120 4.28 -13.36 29.91
CA LEU A 120 3.10 -13.51 30.74
C LEU A 120 1.98 -12.61 30.22
N GLY A 121 0.81 -13.20 29.90
CA GLY A 121 -0.33 -12.45 29.38
C GLY A 121 -0.29 -12.14 27.88
N HIS A 122 0.63 -12.73 27.09
CA HIS A 122 0.73 -12.48 25.63
C HIS A 122 -0.61 -12.63 24.89
N ARG A 123 -1.46 -13.58 25.29
CA ARG A 123 -2.81 -13.75 24.68
C ARG A 123 -3.71 -12.56 24.97
N TRP A 124 -3.69 -12.04 26.20
CA TRP A 124 -4.48 -10.88 26.60
C TRP A 124 -3.97 -9.60 25.93
N LEU A 125 -2.64 -9.44 25.81
CA LEU A 125 -2.05 -8.33 25.07
C LEU A 125 -2.46 -8.37 23.60
N LEU A 126 -2.39 -9.53 22.95
CA LEU A 126 -2.83 -9.66 21.57
C LEU A 126 -4.32 -9.36 21.40
N LEU A 127 -5.18 -9.88 22.30
CA LEU A 127 -6.61 -9.58 22.30
C LEU A 127 -6.88 -8.09 22.52
N PHE A 128 -6.15 -7.44 23.43
CA PHE A 128 -6.23 -5.99 23.64
C PHE A 128 -5.92 -5.21 22.37
N PHE A 129 -4.81 -5.54 21.68
CA PHE A 129 -4.51 -4.91 20.39
C PHE A 129 -5.59 -5.20 19.35
N LEU A 130 -6.07 -6.43 19.23
CA LEU A 130 -7.12 -6.77 18.27
C LEU A 130 -8.44 -6.07 18.57
N SER A 131 -8.80 -5.89 19.85
CA SER A 131 -10.00 -5.16 20.22
C SER A 131 -9.96 -3.70 19.79
N SER A 132 -8.76 -3.11 19.65
CA SER A 132 -8.62 -1.74 19.14
C SER A 132 -9.06 -1.58 17.67
N LEU A 133 -9.10 -2.67 16.89
CA LEU A 133 -9.65 -2.64 15.51
C LEU A 133 -11.17 -2.40 15.48
N MET A 134 -11.86 -2.62 16.58
CA MET A 134 -13.31 -2.35 16.67
C MET A 134 -13.62 -0.86 16.78
N PHE A 135 -12.64 -0.04 17.16
CA PHE A 135 -12.83 1.40 17.25
C PHE A 135 -12.52 2.06 15.90
N ALA A 136 -13.48 2.79 15.36
CA ALA A 136 -13.24 3.59 14.18
C ALA A 136 -12.26 4.73 14.52
N GLY A 137 -11.18 4.88 13.73
CA GLY A 137 -10.15 5.89 13.99
C GLY A 137 -10.70 7.32 14.06
N GLN A 138 -11.82 7.59 13.40
CA GLN A 138 -12.49 8.88 13.43
C GLN A 138 -13.06 9.25 14.80
N THR A 139 -13.40 8.29 15.65
CA THR A 139 -13.95 8.56 17.00
C THR A 139 -12.92 9.18 17.93
N THR A 140 -11.64 9.01 17.64
CA THR A 140 -10.54 9.52 18.46
C THR A 140 -10.05 10.91 18.04
N ILE A 141 -10.60 11.50 16.97
CA ILE A 141 -10.15 12.79 16.42
C ILE A 141 -10.34 13.92 17.42
N ILE A 142 -11.49 13.99 18.10
CA ILE A 142 -11.78 15.06 19.07
C ILE A 142 -10.83 14.99 20.26
N PRO A 143 -10.65 13.85 20.95
CA PRO A 143 -9.65 13.72 22.01
C PRO A 143 -8.23 14.04 21.54
N GLN A 144 -7.84 13.60 20.34
CA GLN A 144 -6.53 13.90 19.77
C GLN A 144 -6.35 15.41 19.53
N PHE A 145 -7.38 16.09 19.06
CA PHE A 145 -7.35 17.53 18.85
C PHE A 145 -7.07 18.31 20.16
N ILE A 146 -7.78 17.95 21.22
CA ILE A 146 -7.60 18.52 22.56
C ILE A 146 -6.17 18.26 23.05
N LEU A 147 -5.70 17.03 22.92
CA LEU A 147 -4.36 16.64 23.36
C LEU A 147 -3.27 17.39 22.58
N TYR A 148 -3.34 17.42 21.24
CA TYR A 148 -2.31 18.08 20.42
C TYR A 148 -2.28 19.60 20.63
N ARG A 149 -3.43 20.21 20.88
CA ARG A 149 -3.47 21.62 21.30
C ARG A 149 -2.82 21.86 22.66
N ALA A 150 -3.14 21.03 23.65
CA ALA A 150 -2.55 21.11 24.97
C ALA A 150 -1.03 20.91 24.98
N LEU A 151 -0.51 20.06 24.08
CA LEU A 151 0.92 19.79 23.91
C LEU A 151 1.63 20.82 23.00
N GLY A 152 0.93 21.80 22.44
CA GLY A 152 1.50 22.76 21.48
C GLY A 152 1.92 22.14 20.15
N LEU A 153 1.40 20.97 19.80
CA LEU A 153 1.70 20.25 18.56
C LEU A 153 0.69 20.53 17.44
N TYR A 154 -0.34 21.34 17.70
CA TYR A 154 -1.29 21.75 16.68
C TYR A 154 -0.56 22.47 15.53
N ASP A 155 -1.01 22.24 14.31
CA ASP A 155 -0.39 22.74 13.08
C ASP A 155 1.09 22.32 12.94
N SER A 156 1.43 21.08 13.33
CA SER A 156 2.78 20.53 13.22
C SER A 156 2.80 19.21 12.45
N LEU A 157 3.76 19.07 11.52
CA LEU A 157 3.99 17.79 10.81
C LEU A 157 4.47 16.68 11.76
N ALA A 158 5.04 17.06 12.92
CA ALA A 158 5.58 16.10 13.88
C ALA A 158 4.54 15.10 14.37
N ILE A 159 3.27 15.49 14.52
CA ILE A 159 2.20 14.58 14.95
C ILE A 159 2.00 13.41 14.01
N PHE A 160 2.24 13.58 12.71
CA PHE A 160 2.12 12.54 11.69
C PHE A 160 3.41 11.72 11.54
N MET A 161 4.50 12.13 12.17
CA MET A 161 5.78 11.40 12.19
C MET A 161 5.91 10.50 13.41
N ILE A 162 5.04 10.64 14.43
CA ILE A 162 5.04 9.77 15.61
C ILE A 162 4.54 8.38 15.19
N PRO A 163 5.42 7.36 15.13
CA PRO A 163 5.02 6.06 14.63
C PRO A 163 4.11 5.34 15.63
N GLY A 164 3.13 4.63 15.10
CA GLY A 164 2.21 3.82 15.88
C GLY A 164 2.28 2.35 15.49
N ALA A 165 2.21 1.46 16.47
CA ALA A 165 2.07 0.03 16.24
C ALA A 165 0.57 -0.30 16.09
N GLY A 166 0.12 -0.44 14.85
CA GLY A 166 -1.26 -0.82 14.57
C GLY A 166 -1.55 -2.29 14.92
N ALA A 167 -2.75 -2.57 15.42
CA ALA A 167 -3.15 -3.94 15.77
C ALA A 167 -3.02 -4.93 14.61
N PHE A 168 -3.38 -4.51 13.40
CA PHE A 168 -3.25 -5.32 12.20
C PHE A 168 -1.78 -5.66 11.90
N THR A 169 -0.87 -4.69 12.00
CA THR A 169 0.56 -4.89 11.72
C THR A 169 1.21 -5.82 12.75
N ILE A 170 0.86 -5.64 14.05
CA ILE A 170 1.30 -6.54 15.13
C ILE A 170 0.79 -7.96 14.88
N TYR A 171 -0.49 -8.13 14.59
CA TYR A 171 -1.10 -9.44 14.33
C TYR A 171 -0.43 -10.18 13.18
N LEU A 172 -0.23 -9.48 12.04
CA LEU A 172 0.41 -10.04 10.86
C LEU A 172 1.83 -10.51 11.17
N LEU A 173 2.61 -9.68 11.85
CA LEU A 173 3.99 -10.02 12.22
C LEU A 173 4.06 -11.10 13.30
N CYS A 174 3.16 -11.11 14.29
CA CYS A 174 3.05 -12.20 15.26
C CYS A 174 2.80 -13.55 14.56
N HIS A 175 1.87 -13.55 13.59
CA HIS A 175 1.58 -14.76 12.82
C HIS A 175 2.78 -15.22 11.99
N TRP A 176 3.49 -14.27 11.36
CA TRP A 176 4.70 -14.58 10.62
C TRP A 176 5.80 -15.14 11.50
N PHE A 177 6.13 -14.48 12.61
CA PHE A 177 7.18 -14.92 13.53
C PHE A 177 6.91 -16.29 14.12
N LYS A 178 5.66 -16.66 14.40
CA LYS A 178 5.30 -18.01 14.86
C LYS A 178 5.62 -19.11 13.84
N ASN A 179 5.63 -18.80 12.55
CA ASN A 179 5.97 -19.74 11.50
C ASN A 179 7.48 -19.90 11.23
N VAL A 180 8.32 -19.05 11.81
CA VAL A 180 9.78 -19.20 11.73
C VAL A 180 10.20 -20.35 12.64
N PRO A 181 10.98 -21.35 12.18
CA PRO A 181 11.45 -22.47 13.00
C PRO A 181 12.19 -21.99 14.27
N ARG A 182 11.92 -22.60 15.43
CA ARG A 182 12.59 -22.22 16.70
C ARG A 182 14.07 -22.60 16.71
N GLU A 183 14.41 -23.65 15.99
CA GLU A 183 15.77 -24.19 15.87
C GLU A 183 16.75 -23.13 15.37
N ILE A 184 16.30 -22.16 14.57
CA ILE A 184 17.15 -21.05 14.09
C ILE A 184 17.58 -20.14 15.24
N GLU A 185 16.66 -19.84 16.17
CA GLU A 185 16.99 -19.03 17.36
C GLU A 185 17.83 -19.82 18.36
N GLU A 186 17.53 -21.09 18.57
CA GLU A 186 18.28 -21.99 19.45
C GLU A 186 19.74 -22.13 18.95
N ALA A 187 19.96 -22.33 17.67
CA ALA A 187 21.28 -22.34 17.07
C ALA A 187 22.03 -21.02 17.30
N ALA A 188 21.36 -19.89 17.12
CA ALA A 188 21.95 -18.57 17.37
C ALA A 188 22.36 -18.38 18.84
N PHE A 189 21.57 -18.89 19.80
CA PHE A 189 21.91 -18.84 21.23
C PHE A 189 23.10 -19.76 21.55
N ILE A 190 23.20 -20.94 20.92
CA ILE A 190 24.36 -21.83 21.05
C ILE A 190 25.61 -21.15 20.51
N ASP A 191 25.50 -20.38 19.43
CA ASP A 191 26.60 -19.59 18.85
C ASP A 191 26.91 -18.32 19.66
N GLY A 192 26.28 -18.12 20.82
CA GLY A 192 26.54 -17.00 21.75
C GLY A 192 25.83 -15.70 21.39
N CYS A 193 24.86 -15.70 20.46
CA CYS A 193 24.08 -14.51 20.16
C CYS A 193 23.10 -14.21 21.31
N GLY A 194 23.09 -12.96 21.80
CA GLY A 194 22.03 -12.48 22.70
C GLY A 194 20.72 -12.24 21.95
N GLU A 195 19.61 -12.12 22.69
CA GLU A 195 18.25 -11.90 22.14
C GLU A 195 18.16 -10.75 21.13
N TRP A 196 18.76 -9.62 21.47
CA TRP A 196 18.77 -8.42 20.63
C TRP A 196 19.52 -8.64 19.31
N SER A 197 20.66 -9.36 19.39
CA SER A 197 21.42 -9.73 18.19
C SER A 197 20.65 -10.71 17.30
N THR A 198 20.02 -11.70 17.89
CA THR A 198 19.18 -12.68 17.20
C THR A 198 18.01 -11.99 16.49
N PHE A 199 17.32 -11.07 17.17
CA PHE A 199 16.23 -10.31 16.57
C PHE A 199 16.70 -9.53 15.34
N TRP A 200 17.72 -8.67 15.46
CA TRP A 200 18.14 -7.78 14.38
C TRP A 200 18.88 -8.46 13.24
N ARG A 201 19.75 -9.45 13.56
CA ARG A 201 20.64 -10.07 12.56
C ARG A 201 20.05 -11.31 11.91
N ILE A 202 19.09 -11.95 12.55
CA ILE A 202 18.54 -13.22 12.06
C ILE A 202 17.05 -13.07 11.75
N ILE A 203 16.21 -12.72 12.74
CA ILE A 203 14.77 -12.71 12.60
C ILE A 203 14.30 -11.60 11.66
N MET A 204 14.80 -10.39 11.78
CA MET A 204 14.41 -9.26 10.92
C MET A 204 14.73 -9.50 9.44
N PRO A 205 15.95 -9.93 9.05
CA PRO A 205 16.24 -10.25 7.66
C PRO A 205 15.43 -11.43 7.11
N LEU A 206 15.21 -12.46 7.90
CA LEU A 206 14.41 -13.63 7.51
C LEU A 206 12.93 -13.26 7.29
N SER A 207 12.47 -12.22 7.98
CA SER A 207 11.10 -11.73 7.92
C SER A 207 10.87 -10.60 6.91
N LEU A 208 11.84 -10.30 6.06
CA LEU A 208 11.73 -9.27 5.02
C LEU A 208 10.42 -9.32 4.20
N PRO A 209 9.88 -10.50 3.81
CA PRO A 209 8.59 -10.54 3.10
C PRO A 209 7.42 -9.99 3.92
N ALA A 210 7.33 -10.31 5.20
CA ALA A 210 6.28 -9.79 6.08
C ALA A 210 6.49 -8.31 6.42
N LEU A 211 7.75 -7.92 6.65
CA LEU A 211 8.12 -6.52 6.91
C LEU A 211 7.83 -5.63 5.70
N ALA A 212 8.08 -6.11 4.48
CA ALA A 212 7.74 -5.41 3.25
C ALA A 212 6.22 -5.23 3.11
N THR A 213 5.45 -6.25 3.47
CA THR A 213 3.97 -6.18 3.48
C THR A 213 3.47 -5.13 4.46
N VAL A 214 3.96 -5.17 5.71
CA VAL A 214 3.62 -4.17 6.74
C VAL A 214 4.07 -2.78 6.32
N GLY A 215 5.28 -2.65 5.77
CA GLY A 215 5.82 -1.38 5.26
C GLY A 215 4.96 -0.78 4.15
N LEU A 216 4.49 -1.60 3.21
CA LEU A 216 3.59 -1.14 2.15
C LEU A 216 2.27 -0.62 2.71
N PHE A 217 1.62 -1.37 3.62
CA PHE A 217 0.38 -0.91 4.25
C PHE A 217 0.56 0.34 5.11
N ALA A 218 1.66 0.43 5.88
CA ALA A 218 1.98 1.60 6.67
C ALA A 218 2.21 2.84 5.79
N PHE A 219 2.97 2.69 4.69
CA PHE A 219 3.18 3.78 3.73
C PHE A 219 1.87 4.23 3.09
N MET A 220 1.05 3.29 2.58
CA MET A 220 -0.25 3.62 1.99
C MET A 220 -1.19 4.31 2.98
N GLY A 221 -1.22 3.85 4.24
CA GLY A 221 -2.01 4.46 5.30
C GLY A 221 -1.59 5.90 5.60
N SER A 222 -0.28 6.17 5.66
CA SER A 222 0.26 7.51 5.84
C SER A 222 0.05 8.41 4.62
N TRP A 223 0.35 7.88 3.41
CA TRP A 223 0.23 8.62 2.16
C TRP A 223 -1.19 9.06 1.84
N ASN A 224 -2.17 8.18 2.06
CA ASN A 224 -3.58 8.44 1.78
C ASN A 224 -4.32 9.13 2.94
N ASN A 225 -3.62 9.46 4.03
CA ASN A 225 -4.24 10.11 5.18
C ASN A 225 -4.67 11.54 4.80
N PHE A 226 -5.97 11.75 4.72
CA PHE A 226 -6.58 13.06 4.43
C PHE A 226 -7.18 13.69 5.68
N ILE A 227 -7.95 12.92 6.47
CA ILE A 227 -8.76 13.46 7.57
C ILE A 227 -7.89 14.04 8.67
N GLY A 228 -6.80 13.36 9.05
CA GLY A 228 -5.86 13.88 10.05
C GLY A 228 -5.25 15.23 9.64
N PRO A 229 -4.56 15.32 8.49
CA PRO A 229 -4.05 16.59 7.98
C PRO A 229 -5.10 17.68 7.84
N TYR A 230 -6.32 17.34 7.40
CA TYR A 230 -7.42 18.31 7.28
C TYR A 230 -7.83 18.93 8.61
N VAL A 231 -7.81 18.14 9.71
CA VAL A 231 -8.22 18.60 11.05
C VAL A 231 -7.07 19.28 11.80
N PHE A 232 -5.83 18.82 11.61
CA PHE A 232 -4.72 19.24 12.47
C PHE A 232 -3.74 20.22 11.82
N LEU A 233 -3.78 20.41 10.48
CA LEU A 233 -2.91 21.35 9.78
C LEU A 233 -3.72 22.55 9.25
N GLU A 234 -3.20 23.74 9.47
CA GLU A 234 -3.81 25.00 9.04
C GLU A 234 -2.90 25.73 8.04
N THR A 235 -1.59 25.69 8.27
CA THR A 235 -0.61 26.39 7.46
C THR A 235 -0.41 25.70 6.11
N GLU A 236 -0.55 26.45 5.02
CA GLU A 236 -0.42 25.95 3.65
C GLU A 236 0.92 25.25 3.36
N SER A 237 2.03 25.76 3.90
CA SER A 237 3.36 25.15 3.72
C SER A 237 3.54 23.79 4.42
N LYS A 238 2.57 23.40 5.26
CA LYS A 238 2.55 22.12 5.99
C LYS A 238 1.58 21.09 5.38
N MET A 239 0.88 21.43 4.31
CA MET A 239 -0.09 20.52 3.69
C MET A 239 0.57 19.25 3.20
N THR A 240 -0.19 18.13 3.27
CA THR A 240 0.11 16.87 2.62
C THR A 240 -0.50 16.81 1.22
N VAL A 241 -0.08 15.84 0.39
CA VAL A 241 -0.57 15.73 -1.00
C VAL A 241 -2.09 15.59 -1.08
N PRO A 242 -2.77 14.68 -0.33
CA PRO A 242 -4.23 14.60 -0.37
C PRO A 242 -4.92 15.90 0.04
N LEU A 243 -4.37 16.58 1.05
CA LEU A 243 -4.91 17.85 1.54
C LEU A 243 -4.75 18.95 0.48
N ALA A 244 -3.56 19.10 -0.10
CA ALA A 244 -3.29 20.10 -1.14
C ALA A 244 -4.18 19.90 -2.39
N ILE A 245 -4.38 18.65 -2.82
CA ILE A 245 -5.31 18.33 -3.91
C ILE A 245 -6.75 18.73 -3.57
N SER A 246 -7.21 18.48 -2.34
CA SER A 246 -8.55 18.90 -1.89
C SER A 246 -8.71 20.43 -1.93
N TYR A 247 -7.72 21.17 -1.45
CA TYR A 247 -7.73 22.65 -1.54
C TYR A 247 -7.71 23.13 -2.99
N TYR A 248 -6.93 22.48 -3.87
CA TYR A 248 -6.92 22.78 -5.29
C TYR A 248 -8.29 22.57 -5.94
N MET A 249 -9.00 21.49 -5.57
CA MET A 249 -10.36 21.24 -6.06
C MET A 249 -11.34 22.37 -5.71
N VAL A 250 -11.20 22.98 -4.54
CA VAL A 250 -12.03 24.08 -4.09
C VAL A 250 -11.62 25.42 -4.71
N ALA A 251 -10.32 25.69 -4.79
CA ALA A 251 -9.78 26.95 -5.27
C ALA A 251 -9.93 27.14 -6.79
N SER A 252 -9.91 26.06 -7.55
CA SER A 252 -9.98 26.09 -9.03
C SER A 252 -11.02 25.10 -9.56
N PRO A 253 -12.32 25.32 -9.34
CA PRO A 253 -13.35 24.35 -9.68
C PRO A 253 -13.49 24.11 -11.18
N THR A 254 -13.07 25.06 -12.02
CA THR A 254 -13.14 24.99 -13.48
C THR A 254 -11.91 24.31 -14.14
N ASP A 255 -10.81 24.12 -13.39
CA ASP A 255 -9.59 23.47 -13.90
C ASP A 255 -9.60 21.97 -13.65
N GLU A 256 -10.47 21.24 -14.33
CA GLU A 256 -10.60 19.78 -14.17
C GLU A 256 -9.38 19.02 -14.68
N ALA A 257 -8.77 19.49 -15.78
CA ALA A 257 -7.61 18.84 -16.37
C ALA A 257 -6.36 18.95 -15.47
N GLY A 258 -6.10 20.15 -14.90
CA GLY A 258 -5.01 20.35 -13.95
C GLY A 258 -5.21 19.55 -12.65
N ARG A 259 -6.46 19.49 -12.14
CA ARG A 259 -6.80 18.66 -10.96
C ARG A 259 -6.61 17.16 -11.24
N ALA A 260 -7.07 16.68 -12.39
CA ALA A 260 -6.85 15.29 -12.81
C ALA A 260 -5.36 14.98 -12.96
N ALA A 261 -4.56 15.91 -13.50
CA ALA A 261 -3.11 15.77 -13.57
C ALA A 261 -2.46 15.72 -12.17
N ALA A 262 -2.91 16.55 -11.23
CA ALA A 262 -2.45 16.52 -9.85
C ALA A 262 -2.72 15.17 -9.17
N VAL A 263 -3.92 14.60 -9.38
CA VAL A 263 -4.29 13.25 -8.90
C VAL A 263 -3.39 12.19 -9.52
N MET A 264 -3.14 12.24 -10.84
CA MET A 264 -2.26 11.28 -11.51
C MET A 264 -0.83 11.32 -10.98
N ILE A 265 -0.29 12.52 -10.72
CA ILE A 265 1.03 12.69 -10.09
C ILE A 265 1.04 12.05 -8.68
N SER A 266 -0.04 12.21 -7.91
CA SER A 266 -0.11 11.70 -6.53
C SER A 266 -0.09 10.18 -6.42
N ILE A 267 -0.42 9.45 -7.49
CA ILE A 267 -0.38 7.98 -7.52
C ILE A 267 1.07 7.46 -7.66
N LEU A 268 1.97 8.22 -8.27
CA LEU A 268 3.32 7.77 -8.60
C LEU A 268 4.12 7.24 -7.40
N PRO A 269 4.17 7.88 -6.21
CA PRO A 269 4.93 7.37 -5.08
C PRO A 269 4.42 6.03 -4.57
N VAL A 270 3.10 5.83 -4.56
CA VAL A 270 2.50 4.54 -4.16
C VAL A 270 2.89 3.44 -5.14
N LEU A 271 2.84 3.72 -6.44
CA LEU A 271 3.29 2.78 -7.47
C LEU A 271 4.77 2.44 -7.35
N ILE A 272 5.62 3.45 -7.11
CA ILE A 272 7.07 3.25 -6.93
C ILE A 272 7.33 2.33 -5.73
N VAL A 273 6.71 2.60 -4.58
CA VAL A 273 6.86 1.78 -3.37
C VAL A 273 6.34 0.37 -3.60
N PHE A 274 5.18 0.22 -4.26
CA PHE A 274 4.62 -1.08 -4.61
C PHE A 274 5.56 -1.89 -5.52
N ILE A 275 6.06 -1.29 -6.61
CA ILE A 275 6.98 -1.94 -7.55
C ILE A 275 8.29 -2.33 -6.83
N ALA A 276 8.80 -1.49 -5.94
CA ALA A 276 10.00 -1.78 -5.18
C ALA A 276 9.81 -2.96 -4.23
N LEU A 277 8.63 -3.09 -3.60
CA LEU A 277 8.36 -4.09 -2.57
C LEU A 277 7.69 -5.37 -3.11
N GLN A 278 7.09 -5.37 -4.31
CA GLN A 278 6.29 -6.48 -4.86
C GLN A 278 7.02 -7.83 -4.86
N ARG A 279 8.34 -7.85 -5.11
CA ARG A 279 9.12 -9.09 -5.15
C ARG A 279 9.13 -9.83 -3.80
N TRP A 280 9.12 -9.11 -2.68
CA TRP A 280 9.05 -9.70 -1.35
C TRP A 280 7.63 -10.10 -0.98
N PHE A 281 6.65 -9.27 -1.34
CA PHE A 281 5.23 -9.53 -1.13
C PHE A 281 4.80 -10.84 -1.82
N LEU A 282 5.15 -11.04 -3.08
CA LEU A 282 4.80 -12.26 -3.84
C LEU A 282 5.45 -13.52 -3.26
N ARG A 283 6.67 -13.43 -2.73
CA ARG A 283 7.33 -14.56 -2.06
C ARG A 283 6.63 -14.94 -0.74
N GLY A 284 6.13 -13.97 -0.01
CA GLY A 284 5.37 -14.21 1.24
C GLY A 284 4.06 -14.97 1.01
N LEU A 285 3.33 -14.64 -0.05
CA LEU A 285 2.08 -15.31 -0.41
C LEU A 285 2.29 -16.77 -0.85
N SER A 286 3.37 -17.06 -1.59
CA SER A 286 3.64 -18.41 -2.08
C SER A 286 4.00 -19.41 -0.97
N LEU A 287 4.64 -18.97 0.11
CA LEU A 287 4.96 -19.82 1.26
C LEU A 287 3.72 -20.19 2.09
N GLY A 288 2.69 -19.34 2.09
CA GLY A 288 1.40 -19.65 2.73
C GLY A 288 0.54 -20.65 1.92
N ALA A 289 0.65 -20.63 0.60
CA ALA A 289 -0.14 -21.50 -0.29
C ALA A 289 0.37 -22.95 -0.40
N LEU A 290 1.63 -23.21 -0.02
CA LEU A 290 2.23 -24.56 -0.09
C LEU A 290 1.96 -25.43 1.16
N LYS A 291 1.28 -24.88 2.20
CA LYS A 291 0.91 -25.61 3.42
C LYS A 291 -0.58 -25.97 3.50
N GLY A 292 -1.34 -25.79 2.39
CA GLY A 292 -2.74 -26.20 2.26
C GLY A 292 -2.91 -27.45 1.41
#